data_d23cf0241908caaf832547995b9de71e
#
_entry.id   d23cf0241908caaf832547995b9de71e
#
_cell.length_a   1.000
_cell.length_b   1.000
_cell.length_c   1.000
_cell.angle_alpha   90.00
_cell.angle_beta   90.00
_cell.angle_gamma   90.00
#
_symmetry.space_group_name_H-M   'P 1'
#
loop_
_entity.id
_entity.type
_entity.pdbx_description
1 polymer ?
#
loop_
_entity_poly.entity_id
_entity_poly.type
_entity_poly.pdbx_seq_one_letter_code
_entity_poly.pdbx_strand_id
1 'polypeptide(L)'
;HLYYPNFLNRYSKSKGDKEVIRITLEDNIQHPQHGEGYEKRTQYSADMIHQTALEWIDSQNGEQPFFGVFTYTLPHAELVQPEDSILQYYKEKFTEDKDWISPHWSRYNTSLHAHAQFAAMVTRLDTYVGEVLAKLKEKGFDKNTLVIFTSDNGPHMEGGADPDFFGHNAILRGTKRQTHEGGVRVPFIAWGPGMVPAGVVNDHQLAFY
;
A
#
# COMPACT_ATOMS: atom_id res chain seq x y z
N HIS A 1 7.99 9.52 0.40
CA HIS A 1 6.71 8.98 -0.05
C HIS A 1 5.59 9.94 0.33
N LEU A 2 4.99 10.58 -0.65
CA LEU A 2 3.86 11.49 -0.46
C LEU A 2 2.63 10.84 -1.07
N TYR A 3 1.54 10.78 -0.31
CA TYR A 3 0.30 10.21 -0.82
C TYR A 3 -0.52 11.21 -1.65
N TYR A 4 -0.27 12.51 -1.47
CA TYR A 4 -0.84 13.57 -2.28
C TYR A 4 0.27 14.37 -2.99
N PRO A 5 1.00 13.77 -3.94
CA PRO A 5 2.10 14.44 -4.62
C PRO A 5 1.61 15.49 -5.61
N ASN A 6 2.53 16.30 -6.14
CA ASN A 6 2.24 17.26 -7.20
C ASN A 6 2.08 16.60 -8.58
N PHE A 7 2.74 15.47 -8.78
CA PHE A 7 2.74 14.72 -10.04
C PHE A 7 3.07 13.24 -9.83
N LEU A 8 2.65 12.41 -10.77
CA LEU A 8 3.10 11.03 -10.94
C LEU A 8 3.92 10.91 -12.23
N ASN A 9 4.87 10.01 -12.25
CA ASN A 9 5.61 9.66 -13.46
C ASN A 9 5.17 8.28 -13.94
N ARG A 10 4.69 8.19 -15.17
CA ARG A 10 4.44 6.94 -15.86
C ARG A 10 5.63 6.64 -16.78
N TYR A 11 6.21 5.45 -16.63
CA TYR A 11 7.28 4.98 -17.47
C TYR A 11 6.71 4.02 -18.51
N SER A 12 6.93 4.31 -19.78
CA SER A 12 6.63 3.39 -20.89
C SER A 12 7.96 2.81 -21.42
N LYS A 13 8.00 1.49 -21.60
CA LYS A 13 9.07 0.80 -22.32
C LYS A 13 8.48 0.27 -23.63
N SER A 14 8.68 0.98 -24.70
CA SER A 14 8.60 0.42 -26.04
C SER A 14 10.04 0.20 -26.51
N LYS A 15 10.36 -1.03 -26.95
CA LYS A 15 11.64 -1.51 -27.53
C LYS A 15 12.77 -0.44 -27.68
N GLY A 16 13.46 -0.15 -26.57
CA GLY A 16 14.69 0.67 -26.62
C GLY A 16 14.58 2.06 -25.99
N ASP A 17 13.43 2.71 -26.02
CA ASP A 17 13.25 4.06 -25.49
C ASP A 17 12.51 4.06 -24.15
N LYS A 18 13.08 4.77 -23.17
CA LYS A 18 12.38 5.06 -21.91
C LYS A 18 11.63 6.38 -22.09
N GLU A 19 10.35 6.30 -22.32
CA GLU A 19 9.51 7.48 -22.25
C GLU A 19 9.02 7.68 -20.81
N VAL A 20 9.18 8.89 -20.29
CA VAL A 20 8.67 9.31 -18.99
C VAL A 20 7.57 10.31 -19.23
N ILE A 21 6.33 9.89 -18.98
CA ILE A 21 5.17 10.77 -19.03
C ILE A 21 4.93 11.30 -17.62
N ARG A 22 5.03 12.62 -17.45
CA ARG A 22 4.66 13.27 -16.20
C ARG A 22 3.18 13.61 -16.21
N ILE A 23 2.46 13.09 -15.23
CA ILE A 23 1.05 13.37 -14.99
C ILE A 23 0.97 14.37 -13.84
N THR A 24 0.64 15.63 -14.15
CA THR A 24 0.42 16.66 -13.12
C THR A 24 -0.91 16.42 -12.43
N LEU A 25 -0.93 16.55 -11.11
CA LEU A 25 -2.13 16.43 -10.30
C LEU A 25 -2.67 17.82 -10.00
N GLU A 26 -3.56 18.27 -10.86
CA GLU A 26 -3.99 19.69 -10.96
C GLU A 26 -4.63 20.21 -9.67
N ASP A 27 -5.39 19.37 -8.96
CA ASP A 27 -5.98 19.78 -7.68
C ASP A 27 -4.90 19.85 -6.58
N ASN A 28 -3.94 18.94 -6.60
CA ASN A 28 -2.92 18.89 -5.58
C ASN A 28 -1.92 20.05 -5.67
N ILE A 29 -1.53 20.49 -6.88
CA ILE A 29 -0.56 21.58 -7.05
C ILE A 29 -1.06 22.93 -6.55
N GLN A 30 -2.37 23.09 -6.37
CA GLN A 30 -2.98 24.33 -5.88
C GLN A 30 -2.84 24.50 -4.36
N HIS A 31 -2.40 23.45 -3.65
CA HIS A 31 -2.29 23.42 -2.20
C HIS A 31 -0.88 23.07 -1.73
N PRO A 32 -0.46 23.56 -0.55
CA PRO A 32 0.84 23.24 0.00
C PRO A 32 1.09 21.73 0.08
N GLN A 33 2.32 21.32 -0.15
CA GLN A 33 2.70 19.89 -0.06
C GLN A 33 2.95 19.45 1.39
N HIS A 34 3.15 20.39 2.30
CA HIS A 34 3.35 20.19 3.72
C HIS A 34 2.72 21.33 4.53
N GLY A 35 2.27 21.02 5.73
CA GLY A 35 1.73 21.97 6.68
C GLY A 35 0.27 22.35 6.41
N GLU A 36 -0.13 23.54 6.85
CA GLU A 36 -1.50 24.03 6.73
C GLU A 36 -1.96 24.10 5.26
N GLY A 37 -3.11 23.56 4.96
CA GLY A 37 -3.68 23.49 3.61
C GLY A 37 -3.36 22.19 2.87
N TYR A 38 -2.49 21.31 3.40
CA TYR A 38 -2.22 20.01 2.82
C TYR A 38 -3.48 19.12 2.75
N GLU A 39 -4.36 19.25 3.72
CA GLU A 39 -5.63 18.52 3.82
C GLU A 39 -6.63 18.83 2.68
N LYS A 40 -6.37 19.88 1.92
CA LYS A 40 -7.18 20.26 0.74
C LYS A 40 -6.81 19.51 -0.53
N ARG A 41 -5.74 18.73 -0.50
CA ARG A 41 -5.33 17.90 -1.64
C ARG A 41 -6.26 16.71 -1.77
N THR A 42 -6.72 16.40 -2.98
CA THR A 42 -7.77 15.39 -3.23
C THR A 42 -7.30 14.22 -4.06
N GLN A 43 -6.24 14.36 -4.85
CA GLN A 43 -5.75 13.31 -5.74
C GLN A 43 -4.79 12.38 -5.01
N TYR A 44 -5.34 11.29 -4.47
CA TYR A 44 -4.61 10.29 -3.69
C TYR A 44 -3.83 9.33 -4.60
N SER A 45 -2.51 9.34 -4.49
CA SER A 45 -1.64 8.59 -5.40
C SER A 45 -1.82 7.08 -5.32
N ALA A 46 -2.16 6.53 -4.16
CA ALA A 46 -2.34 5.09 -4.01
C ALA A 46 -3.54 4.57 -4.82
N ASP A 47 -4.67 5.31 -4.82
CA ASP A 47 -5.83 4.97 -5.65
C ASP A 47 -5.49 5.04 -7.14
N MET A 48 -4.75 6.08 -7.56
CA MET A 48 -4.34 6.25 -8.96
C MET A 48 -3.38 5.15 -9.44
N ILE A 49 -2.43 4.75 -8.58
CA ILE A 49 -1.51 3.66 -8.87
C ILE A 49 -2.28 2.34 -8.97
N HIS A 50 -3.23 2.13 -8.05
CA HIS A 50 -4.08 0.93 -8.08
C HIS A 50 -4.94 0.87 -9.34
N GLN A 51 -5.58 1.97 -9.71
CA GLN A 51 -6.34 2.03 -10.96
C GLN A 51 -5.47 1.67 -12.18
N THR A 52 -4.23 2.17 -12.22
CA THR A 52 -3.27 1.82 -13.29
C THR A 52 -2.93 0.31 -13.28
N ALA A 53 -2.84 -0.32 -12.10
CA ALA A 53 -2.62 -1.76 -12.00
C ALA A 53 -3.80 -2.56 -12.56
N LEU A 54 -5.04 -2.15 -12.25
CA LEU A 54 -6.25 -2.78 -12.80
C LEU A 54 -6.34 -2.61 -14.32
N GLU A 55 -6.06 -1.42 -14.84
CA GLU A 55 -5.99 -1.14 -16.29
C GLU A 55 -4.94 -2.01 -16.98
N TRP A 56 -3.79 -2.21 -16.33
CA TRP A 56 -2.74 -3.08 -16.88
C TRP A 56 -3.21 -4.53 -16.94
N ILE A 57 -3.87 -5.07 -15.91
CA ILE A 57 -4.46 -6.41 -15.97
C ILE A 57 -5.50 -6.49 -17.08
N ASP A 58 -6.35 -5.48 -17.19
CA ASP A 58 -7.42 -5.42 -18.20
C ASP A 58 -6.88 -5.44 -19.63
N SER A 59 -5.73 -4.82 -19.84
CA SER A 59 -5.04 -4.79 -21.14
C SER A 59 -4.45 -6.14 -21.57
N GLN A 60 -4.36 -7.13 -20.67
CA GLN A 60 -3.86 -8.46 -21.00
C GLN A 60 -4.93 -9.24 -21.80
N ASN A 61 -4.52 -9.89 -22.88
CA ASN A 61 -5.41 -10.65 -23.77
C ASN A 61 -5.32 -12.18 -23.60
N GLY A 62 -4.41 -12.66 -22.75
CA GLY A 62 -4.21 -14.08 -22.50
C GLY A 62 -3.42 -14.83 -23.56
N GLU A 63 -2.97 -14.17 -24.64
CA GLU A 63 -2.18 -14.80 -25.69
C GLU A 63 -0.74 -15.09 -25.26
N GLN A 64 -0.23 -14.32 -24.31
CA GLN A 64 1.11 -14.48 -23.75
C GLN A 64 1.08 -14.48 -22.22
N PRO A 65 1.99 -15.20 -21.56
CA PRO A 65 2.14 -15.10 -20.12
C PRO A 65 2.59 -13.70 -19.73
N PHE A 66 2.12 -13.26 -18.57
CA PHE A 66 2.50 -11.98 -17.98
C PHE A 66 3.13 -12.15 -16.59
N PHE A 67 3.93 -11.17 -16.20
CA PHE A 67 4.47 -11.04 -14.86
C PHE A 67 4.25 -9.60 -14.40
N GLY A 68 3.50 -9.41 -13.31
CA GLY A 68 3.21 -8.12 -12.71
C GLY A 68 3.75 -8.02 -11.28
N VAL A 69 4.37 -6.89 -10.94
CA VAL A 69 4.78 -6.57 -9.57
C VAL A 69 4.12 -5.25 -9.18
N PHE A 70 3.18 -5.30 -8.25
CA PHE A 70 2.42 -4.16 -7.77
C PHE A 70 2.97 -3.70 -6.41
N THR A 71 3.86 -2.72 -6.43
CA THR A 71 4.55 -2.20 -5.25
C THR A 71 3.72 -1.09 -4.59
N TYR A 72 2.70 -1.48 -3.82
CA TYR A 72 1.93 -0.53 -3.04
C TYR A 72 2.76 0.04 -1.89
N THR A 73 2.64 1.35 -1.67
CA THR A 73 3.33 2.01 -0.55
C THR A 73 2.59 1.91 0.77
N LEU A 74 1.30 1.59 0.75
CA LEU A 74 0.50 1.37 1.95
C LEU A 74 1.03 0.17 2.76
N PRO A 75 1.07 0.24 4.09
CA PRO A 75 0.75 1.33 4.99
C PRO A 75 1.96 2.15 5.46
N HIS A 76 2.91 2.47 4.59
CA HIS A 76 4.10 3.28 4.91
C HIS A 76 3.69 4.69 5.38
N ALA A 77 4.47 5.33 6.28
CA ALA A 77 4.31 6.75 6.58
C ALA A 77 4.56 7.62 5.31
N GLU A 78 3.88 8.74 5.14
CA GLU A 78 3.02 9.44 6.08
C GLU A 78 1.66 8.75 6.28
N LEU A 79 1.07 8.86 7.48
CA LEU A 79 -0.22 8.25 7.77
C LEU A 79 -1.33 9.25 7.43
N VAL A 80 -1.73 9.29 6.18
CA VAL A 80 -2.80 10.15 5.67
C VAL A 80 -3.65 9.38 4.67
N GLN A 81 -4.96 9.54 4.79
CA GLN A 81 -5.97 8.89 3.98
C GLN A 81 -6.97 9.91 3.45
N PRO A 82 -7.68 9.62 2.35
CA PRO A 82 -8.89 10.35 2.01
C PRO A 82 -9.90 10.34 3.15
N GLU A 83 -10.59 11.46 3.35
CA GLU A 83 -11.70 11.59 4.30
C GLU A 83 -12.95 10.88 3.75
N ASP A 84 -12.91 9.57 3.73
CA ASP A 84 -13.97 8.71 3.22
C ASP A 84 -14.56 7.81 4.31
N SER A 85 -15.49 6.93 3.92
CA SER A 85 -16.17 6.02 4.84
C SER A 85 -15.24 5.03 5.55
N ILE A 86 -14.10 4.66 4.93
CA ILE A 86 -13.12 3.76 5.54
C ILE A 86 -12.45 4.46 6.72
N LEU A 87 -11.95 5.68 6.50
CA LEU A 87 -11.31 6.45 7.57
C LEU A 87 -12.32 6.81 8.65
N GLN A 88 -13.53 7.24 8.28
CA GLN A 88 -14.57 7.59 9.24
C GLN A 88 -14.94 6.41 10.16
N TYR A 89 -15.05 5.22 9.60
CA TYR A 89 -15.28 4.01 10.39
C TYR A 89 -14.24 3.81 11.50
N TYR A 90 -12.96 4.03 11.20
CA TYR A 90 -11.89 3.86 12.17
C TYR A 90 -11.80 5.02 13.18
N LYS A 91 -12.11 6.25 12.77
CA LYS A 91 -12.23 7.38 13.71
C LYS A 91 -13.33 7.14 14.75
N GLU A 92 -14.44 6.56 14.34
CA GLU A 92 -15.53 6.19 15.27
C GLU A 92 -15.17 4.99 16.15
N LYS A 93 -14.39 4.06 15.64
CA LYS A 93 -13.96 2.87 16.37
C LYS A 93 -12.87 3.14 17.40
N PHE A 94 -11.98 4.09 17.14
CA PHE A 94 -10.86 4.46 18.02
C PHE A 94 -11.16 5.82 18.68
N THR A 95 -12.06 5.85 19.65
CA THR A 95 -12.54 7.09 20.29
C THR A 95 -11.46 7.83 21.10
N GLU A 96 -10.41 7.13 21.54
CA GLU A 96 -9.25 7.71 22.25
C GLU A 96 -8.01 7.66 21.35
N ASP A 97 -8.17 8.03 20.09
CA ASP A 97 -7.09 7.97 19.13
C ASP A 97 -6.03 9.04 19.37
N LYS A 98 -4.83 8.78 18.91
CA LYS A 98 -3.64 9.57 19.12
C LYS A 98 -3.29 10.40 17.89
N ASP A 99 -3.11 11.69 18.09
CA ASP A 99 -2.54 12.56 17.07
C ASP A 99 -1.01 12.46 17.07
N TRP A 100 -0.45 12.35 15.88
CA TRP A 100 0.97 12.52 15.68
C TRP A 100 1.24 13.88 15.04
N ILE A 101 1.82 14.78 15.82
CA ILE A 101 2.19 16.12 15.36
C ILE A 101 3.57 16.06 14.74
N SER A 102 3.66 16.43 13.47
CA SER A 102 4.92 16.41 12.72
C SER A 102 5.96 17.33 13.35
N PRO A 103 7.09 16.80 13.85
CA PRO A 103 8.16 17.66 14.33
C PRO A 103 8.84 18.36 13.15
N HIS A 104 9.44 19.54 13.40
CA HIS A 104 10.02 20.41 12.37
C HIS A 104 11.12 19.76 11.51
N TRP A 105 11.74 18.69 11.98
CA TRP A 105 12.74 17.92 11.24
C TRP A 105 12.13 16.80 10.37
N SER A 106 10.86 16.51 10.55
CA SER A 106 10.16 15.45 9.80
C SER A 106 9.85 15.89 8.37
N ARG A 107 9.81 14.92 7.47
CA ARG A 107 9.33 15.08 6.10
C ARG A 107 7.89 14.59 5.92
N TYR A 108 7.30 14.01 6.97
CA TYR A 108 5.92 13.55 6.97
C TYR A 108 4.99 14.65 7.47
N ASN A 109 3.79 14.73 6.93
CA ASN A 109 2.76 15.62 7.45
C ASN A 109 2.22 15.11 8.79
N THR A 110 1.64 16.03 9.58
CA THR A 110 0.88 15.69 10.78
C THR A 110 -0.21 14.67 10.44
N SER A 111 -0.35 13.65 11.27
CA SER A 111 -1.40 12.66 11.18
C SER A 111 -2.34 12.81 12.37
N LEU A 112 -3.50 13.39 12.13
CA LEU A 112 -4.58 13.40 13.12
C LEU A 112 -5.24 12.02 13.13
N HIS A 113 -5.56 11.50 14.30
CA HIS A 113 -6.09 10.15 14.46
C HIS A 113 -5.17 9.07 13.85
N ALA A 114 -3.89 9.03 14.27
CA ALA A 114 -2.87 8.22 13.63
C ALA A 114 -3.18 6.71 13.59
N HIS A 115 -3.84 6.16 14.61
CA HIS A 115 -4.27 4.76 14.60
C HIS A 115 -5.38 4.53 13.57
N ALA A 116 -6.37 5.43 13.49
CA ALA A 116 -7.43 5.35 12.49
C ALA A 116 -6.87 5.46 11.07
N GLN A 117 -5.94 6.39 10.83
CA GLN A 117 -5.24 6.52 9.56
C GLN A 117 -4.54 5.22 9.16
N PHE A 118 -3.75 4.64 10.07
CA PHE A 118 -3.03 3.40 9.79
C PHE A 118 -3.98 2.23 9.49
N ALA A 119 -5.01 2.04 10.31
CA ALA A 119 -6.00 0.99 10.09
C ALA A 119 -6.75 1.15 8.77
N ALA A 120 -7.10 2.39 8.41
CA ALA A 120 -7.71 2.70 7.12
C ALA A 120 -6.77 2.40 5.94
N MET A 121 -5.46 2.67 6.06
CA MET A 121 -4.46 2.30 5.06
C MET A 121 -4.40 0.79 4.82
N VAL A 122 -4.41 0.00 5.89
CA VAL A 122 -4.39 -1.47 5.79
C VAL A 122 -5.67 -1.97 5.13
N THR A 123 -6.83 -1.46 5.52
CA THR A 123 -8.12 -1.83 4.92
C THR A 123 -8.18 -1.45 3.42
N ARG A 124 -7.66 -0.29 3.06
CA ARG A 124 -7.57 0.13 1.65
C ARG A 124 -6.67 -0.79 0.85
N LEU A 125 -5.52 -1.18 1.39
CA LEU A 125 -4.64 -2.15 0.75
C LEU A 125 -5.34 -3.51 0.57
N ASP A 126 -6.07 -4.00 1.57
CA ASP A 126 -6.85 -5.23 1.47
C ASP A 126 -7.91 -5.14 0.38
N THR A 127 -8.60 -3.98 0.27
CA THR A 127 -9.54 -3.70 -0.81
C THR A 127 -8.86 -3.80 -2.18
N TYR A 128 -7.68 -3.19 -2.35
CA TYR A 128 -6.93 -3.26 -3.61
C TYR A 128 -6.56 -4.70 -3.99
N VAL A 129 -6.12 -5.50 -3.02
CA VAL A 129 -5.85 -6.92 -3.27
C VAL A 129 -7.12 -7.64 -3.71
N GLY A 130 -8.25 -7.40 -3.05
CA GLY A 130 -9.55 -7.95 -3.43
C GLY A 130 -9.95 -7.60 -4.87
N GLU A 131 -9.75 -6.34 -5.26
CA GLU A 131 -10.06 -5.86 -6.62
C GLU A 131 -9.14 -6.47 -7.68
N VAL A 132 -7.85 -6.66 -7.38
CA VAL A 132 -6.91 -7.40 -8.26
C VAL A 132 -7.39 -8.83 -8.48
N LEU A 133 -7.75 -9.54 -7.40
CA LEU A 133 -8.26 -10.91 -7.49
C LEU A 133 -9.58 -10.99 -8.29
N ALA A 134 -10.47 -10.04 -8.07
CA ALA A 134 -11.73 -9.93 -8.80
C ALA A 134 -11.49 -9.68 -10.30
N LYS A 135 -10.55 -8.77 -10.64
CA LYS A 135 -10.18 -8.48 -12.04
C LYS A 135 -9.57 -9.69 -12.74
N LEU A 136 -8.67 -10.43 -12.07
CA LEU A 136 -8.13 -11.68 -12.61
C LEU A 136 -9.22 -12.72 -12.90
N LYS A 137 -10.20 -12.83 -12.00
CA LYS A 137 -11.36 -13.71 -12.18
C LYS A 137 -12.27 -13.25 -13.31
N GLU A 138 -12.57 -11.96 -13.41
CA GLU A 138 -13.35 -11.35 -14.49
C GLU A 138 -12.73 -11.65 -15.86
N LYS A 139 -11.40 -11.57 -15.97
CA LYS A 139 -10.65 -11.88 -17.21
C LYS A 139 -10.49 -13.38 -17.47
N GLY A 140 -10.88 -14.25 -16.54
CA GLY A 140 -10.69 -15.70 -16.64
C GLY A 140 -9.24 -16.16 -16.44
N PHE A 141 -8.39 -15.31 -15.84
CA PHE A 141 -6.98 -15.60 -15.58
C PHE A 141 -6.74 -16.28 -14.25
N ASP A 142 -7.73 -16.31 -13.36
CA ASP A 142 -7.64 -16.83 -11.99
C ASP A 142 -7.16 -18.29 -11.90
N LYS A 143 -7.49 -19.12 -12.90
CA LYS A 143 -7.10 -20.54 -12.93
C LYS A 143 -5.67 -20.79 -13.38
N ASN A 144 -4.99 -19.79 -13.92
CA ASN A 144 -3.65 -19.90 -14.49
C ASN A 144 -2.73 -18.75 -14.03
N THR A 145 -3.04 -18.11 -12.92
CA THR A 145 -2.24 -17.04 -12.32
C THR A 145 -1.93 -17.37 -10.89
N LEU A 146 -0.63 -17.37 -10.53
CA LEU A 146 -0.17 -17.40 -9.16
C LEU A 146 -0.09 -15.96 -8.64
N VAL A 147 -0.82 -15.67 -7.58
CA VAL A 147 -0.74 -14.38 -6.88
C VAL A 147 0.02 -14.57 -5.57
N ILE A 148 1.01 -13.71 -5.34
CA ILE A 148 1.79 -13.68 -4.12
C ILE A 148 1.58 -12.32 -3.46
N PHE A 149 1.17 -12.33 -2.19
CA PHE A 149 1.12 -11.15 -1.34
C PHE A 149 2.20 -11.24 -0.28
N THR A 150 2.97 -10.18 -0.13
CA THR A 150 4.03 -10.09 0.87
C THR A 150 4.38 -8.62 1.17
N SER A 151 5.33 -8.39 2.09
CA SER A 151 5.87 -7.07 2.42
C SER A 151 7.38 -7.06 2.29
N ASP A 152 7.97 -5.88 2.17
CA ASP A 152 9.43 -5.68 2.06
C ASP A 152 10.13 -5.65 3.42
N ASN A 153 9.41 -5.34 4.50
CA ASN A 153 9.91 -5.30 5.87
C ASN A 153 8.79 -5.43 6.90
N GLY A 154 9.18 -5.68 8.14
CA GLY A 154 8.28 -5.67 9.28
C GLY A 154 7.70 -4.28 9.60
N PRO A 155 6.82 -4.17 10.61
CA PRO A 155 6.10 -2.93 10.92
C PRO A 155 7.06 -1.80 11.30
N HIS A 156 6.67 -0.57 10.97
CA HIS A 156 7.43 0.65 11.25
C HIS A 156 6.84 1.45 12.41
N MET A 157 7.63 2.40 12.95
CA MET A 157 7.25 3.31 14.03
C MET A 157 7.24 4.78 13.56
N GLU A 158 7.12 5.02 12.25
CA GLU A 158 7.28 6.35 11.65
C GLU A 158 5.93 7.03 11.47
N GLY A 159 5.92 8.37 11.62
CA GLY A 159 4.74 9.19 11.27
C GLY A 159 3.50 8.92 12.13
N GLY A 160 3.66 8.39 13.34
CA GLY A 160 2.56 8.05 14.24
C GLY A 160 2.13 6.58 14.21
N ALA A 161 2.80 5.74 13.39
CA ALA A 161 2.54 4.29 13.43
C ALA A 161 2.91 3.71 14.81
N ASP A 162 2.04 2.87 15.32
CA ASP A 162 2.14 2.30 16.67
C ASP A 162 1.98 0.77 16.62
N PRO A 163 3.09 0.03 16.40
CA PRO A 163 3.06 -1.43 16.36
C PRO A 163 2.58 -2.07 17.66
N ASP A 164 2.81 -1.42 18.80
CA ASP A 164 2.41 -1.95 20.11
C ASP A 164 0.88 -1.88 20.28
N PHE A 165 0.27 -0.77 19.87
CA PHE A 165 -1.19 -0.62 19.89
C PHE A 165 -1.90 -1.70 19.08
N PHE A 166 -1.38 -2.02 17.91
CA PHE A 166 -1.97 -3.03 17.03
C PHE A 166 -1.48 -4.46 17.28
N GLY A 167 -0.45 -4.64 18.09
CA GLY A 167 0.17 -5.95 18.32
C GLY A 167 0.79 -6.55 17.04
N HIS A 168 1.29 -5.73 16.14
CA HIS A 168 1.77 -6.13 14.81
C HIS A 168 2.87 -7.20 14.84
N ASN A 169 3.74 -7.15 15.82
CA ASN A 169 4.85 -8.08 15.93
C ASN A 169 4.49 -9.36 16.68
N ALA A 170 3.30 -9.43 17.28
CA ALA A 170 2.91 -10.51 18.17
C ALA A 170 4.03 -10.79 19.21
N ILE A 171 4.67 -11.97 19.13
CA ILE A 171 5.79 -12.34 20.00
C ILE A 171 7.16 -12.00 19.41
N LEU A 172 7.23 -11.44 18.21
CA LEU A 172 8.49 -11.18 17.51
C LEU A 172 9.10 -9.87 17.98
N ARG A 173 10.37 -9.92 18.34
CA ARG A 173 11.12 -8.71 18.73
C ARG A 173 11.51 -7.90 17.51
N GLY A 174 11.42 -6.56 17.64
CA GLY A 174 11.94 -5.61 16.66
C GLY A 174 10.91 -5.10 15.66
N THR A 175 11.30 -4.06 14.94
CA THR A 175 10.52 -3.36 13.92
C THR A 175 11.41 -3.06 12.73
N LYS A 176 10.85 -2.49 11.67
CA LYS A 176 11.60 -1.99 10.48
C LYS A 176 12.92 -1.33 10.87
N ARG A 177 13.98 -1.60 10.12
CA ARG A 177 15.39 -1.19 10.33
C ARG A 177 16.13 -1.96 11.43
N GLN A 178 15.49 -2.90 12.09
CA GLN A 178 16.15 -3.80 13.04
C GLN A 178 16.31 -5.19 12.43
N THR A 179 17.42 -5.87 12.76
CA THR A 179 17.75 -7.20 12.23
C THR A 179 17.11 -8.35 13.01
N HIS A 180 16.22 -8.05 13.94
CA HIS A 180 15.44 -9.03 14.67
C HIS A 180 14.26 -9.53 13.82
N GLU A 181 13.68 -10.67 14.18
CA GLU A 181 12.55 -11.30 13.49
C GLU A 181 11.40 -10.33 13.18
N GLY A 182 11.00 -9.47 14.12
CA GLY A 182 9.94 -8.48 13.90
C GLY A 182 10.28 -7.41 12.87
N GLY A 183 11.55 -7.19 12.55
CA GLY A 183 11.97 -6.25 11.51
C GLY A 183 12.10 -6.86 10.12
N VAL A 184 12.35 -8.17 10.04
CA VAL A 184 12.68 -8.86 8.77
C VAL A 184 11.65 -9.91 8.36
N ARG A 185 10.95 -10.52 9.32
CA ARG A 185 9.92 -11.52 9.04
C ARG A 185 8.62 -10.85 8.61
N VAL A 186 8.14 -11.23 7.44
CA VAL A 186 6.95 -10.65 6.80
C VAL A 186 5.95 -11.75 6.44
N PRO A 187 4.66 -11.43 6.30
CA PRO A 187 3.70 -12.39 5.79
C PRO A 187 4.05 -12.78 4.35
N PHE A 188 3.81 -14.04 4.00
CA PHE A 188 3.88 -14.54 2.64
C PHE A 188 2.62 -15.37 2.39
N ILE A 189 1.78 -14.91 1.47
CA ILE A 189 0.54 -15.57 1.11
C ILE A 189 0.59 -15.88 -0.38
N ALA A 190 0.40 -17.15 -0.75
CA ALA A 190 0.29 -17.58 -2.13
C ALA A 190 -1.16 -18.00 -2.43
N TRP A 191 -1.71 -17.51 -3.52
CA TRP A 191 -3.02 -17.87 -4.01
C TRP A 191 -2.96 -18.26 -5.49
N GLY A 192 -3.57 -19.36 -5.84
CA GLY A 192 -3.63 -19.84 -7.22
C GLY A 192 -4.49 -21.11 -7.31
N PRO A 193 -5.80 -20.99 -7.64
CA PRO A 193 -6.70 -22.14 -7.73
C PRO A 193 -6.16 -23.24 -8.64
N GLY A 194 -6.03 -24.45 -8.11
CA GLY A 194 -5.46 -25.58 -8.86
C GLY A 194 -3.94 -25.65 -8.89
N MET A 195 -3.21 -24.61 -8.43
CA MET A 195 -1.76 -24.56 -8.34
C MET A 195 -1.28 -24.60 -6.89
N VAL A 196 -1.99 -23.92 -6.01
CA VAL A 196 -1.67 -23.83 -4.58
C VAL A 196 -2.78 -24.49 -3.77
N PRO A 197 -2.46 -25.45 -2.89
CA PRO A 197 -3.44 -26.07 -2.00
C PRO A 197 -4.04 -25.01 -1.04
N ALA A 198 -5.36 -24.99 -0.90
CA ALA A 198 -6.03 -24.06 0.00
C ALA A 198 -5.84 -24.46 1.47
N GLY A 199 -5.68 -23.47 2.36
CA GLY A 199 -5.63 -23.66 3.80
C GLY A 199 -4.35 -24.35 4.33
N VAL A 200 -3.32 -24.46 3.52
CA VAL A 200 -2.02 -25.03 3.94
C VAL A 200 -1.15 -23.95 4.55
N VAL A 201 -0.59 -24.24 5.71
CA VAL A 201 0.49 -23.46 6.34
C VAL A 201 1.79 -24.22 6.15
N ASN A 202 2.85 -23.51 5.77
CA ASN A 202 4.17 -24.08 5.50
C ASN A 202 5.24 -23.25 6.25
N ASP A 203 6.10 -23.92 7.00
CA ASP A 203 7.17 -23.32 7.80
C ASP A 203 8.50 -23.18 7.02
N HIS A 204 8.49 -23.40 5.70
CA HIS A 204 9.68 -23.23 4.88
C HIS A 204 10.14 -21.78 4.88
N GLN A 205 11.41 -21.55 5.20
CA GLN A 205 11.99 -20.21 5.20
C GLN A 205 12.31 -19.76 3.77
N LEU A 206 11.80 -18.59 3.41
CA LEU A 206 12.06 -17.93 2.13
C LEU A 206 12.73 -16.59 2.37
N ALA A 207 13.45 -16.10 1.39
CA ALA A 207 14.02 -14.75 1.40
C ALA A 207 13.99 -14.14 -0.02
N PHE A 208 14.01 -12.81 -0.08
CA PHE A 208 14.07 -12.06 -1.33
C PHE A 208 15.54 -11.82 -1.70
N TYR A 209 16.12 -12.72 -2.52
CA TYR A 209 17.44 -12.55 -3.14
C TYR A 209 17.56 -13.31 -4.45
#